data_8a6f9ffd77189ea3273adb924e5c9c60
#
_entry.id   8a6f9ffd77189ea3273adb924e5c9c60
#
_cell.length_a   1.000
_cell.length_b   1.000
_cell.length_c   1.000
_cell.angle_alpha   90.00
_cell.angle_beta   90.00
_cell.angle_gamma   90.00
#
_symmetry.space_group_name_H-M   'P 1'
#
loop_
_entity.id
_entity.type
_entity.pdbx_description
1 polymer ?
#
loop_
_entity_poly.entity_id
_entity_poly.type
_entity_poly.pdbx_seq_one_letter_code
_entity_poly.pdbx_strand_id
1 'polypeptide(L)'
;TRLCELNEGDYITDVVGPLGKATHIENFGTVVCAGGGVGVAPMLPIVQALKAAGNRVITVLAGRSKDLIILEKEMRASSDEVVIMTDDGSYGKKGLVTEGIEEIIKREKVDKCFAIGPAIMMKFVCLLTKKYEIPTDVSFNTIMVDGTGMCGACRITVGGKTKFVCVDGPEFDGHQVDFDEMLKRMGAFKSIEREEMHKLEEPQTCQATGESTAEPDEKSRNAAWRQELRKSMKAKERTAIPRVEMNELDADYRSHSRKEEVNQGLTKEQALTEAKRCLDAPIRAAQKVVR
;
A
#
# COMPACT_ATOMS: atom_id res chain seq x y z
N THR A 1 4.13 -12.55 -5.79
CA THR A 1 5.07 -11.69 -5.04
C THR A 1 6.15 -12.53 -4.38
N ARG A 2 7.32 -11.94 -4.12
CA ARG A 2 8.46 -12.66 -3.48
C ARG A 2 8.07 -13.40 -2.19
N LEU A 3 7.14 -12.86 -1.40
CA LEU A 3 6.64 -13.52 -0.20
C LEU A 3 5.93 -14.84 -0.51
N CYS A 4 5.21 -14.93 -1.62
CA CYS A 4 4.52 -16.15 -2.05
C CYS A 4 5.44 -17.19 -2.70
N GLU A 5 6.69 -16.82 -2.95
CA GLU A 5 7.72 -17.71 -3.53
C GLU A 5 8.54 -18.42 -2.45
N LEU A 6 8.36 -18.04 -1.17
CA LEU A 6 9.03 -18.64 -0.05
C LEU A 6 8.51 -20.07 0.20
N ASN A 7 9.43 -20.98 0.50
CA ASN A 7 9.16 -22.37 0.83
C ASN A 7 9.37 -22.62 2.32
N GLU A 8 8.94 -23.78 2.79
CA GLU A 8 9.21 -24.22 4.15
C GLU A 8 10.73 -24.30 4.40
N GLY A 9 11.19 -23.59 5.43
CA GLY A 9 12.61 -23.46 5.77
C GLY A 9 13.27 -22.16 5.29
N ASP A 10 12.60 -21.37 4.45
CA ASP A 10 13.07 -20.03 4.08
C ASP A 10 12.86 -19.03 5.22
N TYR A 11 13.62 -17.93 5.20
CA TYR A 11 13.60 -16.93 6.26
C TYR A 11 13.10 -15.59 5.76
N ILE A 12 12.25 -14.94 6.58
CA ILE A 12 11.98 -13.52 6.50
C ILE A 12 12.92 -12.82 7.47
N THR A 13 13.75 -11.91 6.97
CA THR A 13 14.82 -11.26 7.76
C THR A 13 14.26 -10.47 8.94
N ASP A 14 13.20 -9.70 8.71
CA ASP A 14 12.59 -8.85 9.71
C ASP A 14 11.07 -8.81 9.54
N VAL A 15 10.35 -8.89 10.65
CA VAL A 15 8.91 -8.64 10.74
C VAL A 15 8.69 -7.59 11.81
N VAL A 16 8.18 -6.43 11.41
CA VAL A 16 7.91 -5.30 12.31
C VAL A 16 6.41 -5.12 12.47
N GLY A 17 5.95 -5.10 13.71
CA GLY A 17 4.55 -4.88 14.03
C GLY A 17 4.20 -5.23 15.48
N PRO A 18 2.95 -5.02 15.90
CA PRO A 18 1.87 -4.36 15.15
C PRO A 18 2.15 -2.87 14.93
N LEU A 19 1.81 -2.36 13.73
CA LEU A 19 1.93 -0.94 13.38
C LEU A 19 0.54 -0.30 13.32
N GLY A 20 0.49 1.04 13.41
CA GLY A 20 -0.76 1.79 13.38
C GLY A 20 -1.53 1.76 14.68
N LYS A 21 -2.84 1.95 14.57
CA LYS A 21 -3.78 1.97 15.71
C LYS A 21 -4.68 0.75 15.66
N ALA A 22 -4.99 0.20 16.82
CA ALA A 22 -5.96 -0.87 16.93
C ALA A 22 -7.37 -0.38 16.54
N THR A 23 -8.14 -1.25 15.89
CA THR A 23 -9.57 -1.01 15.60
C THR A 23 -10.32 -0.77 16.89
N HIS A 24 -11.15 0.26 16.93
CA HIS A 24 -12.01 0.52 18.09
C HIS A 24 -13.17 -0.48 18.10
N ILE A 25 -13.19 -1.33 19.12
CA ILE A 25 -14.21 -2.38 19.29
C ILE A 25 -14.99 -2.10 20.55
N GLU A 26 -16.30 -1.95 20.41
CA GLU A 26 -17.26 -1.84 21.52
C GLU A 26 -18.61 -2.44 21.10
N ASN A 27 -19.57 -2.48 21.99
CA ASN A 27 -20.95 -2.87 21.65
C ASN A 27 -21.67 -1.66 21.05
N PHE A 28 -21.69 -1.56 19.73
CA PHE A 28 -22.41 -0.53 18.98
C PHE A 28 -23.90 -0.87 18.79
N GLY A 29 -24.26 -2.16 18.88
CA GLY A 29 -25.58 -2.67 18.51
C GLY A 29 -25.57 -3.51 17.25
N THR A 30 -26.24 -3.08 16.19
CA THR A 30 -26.22 -3.74 14.88
C THR A 30 -25.13 -3.14 13.99
N VAL A 31 -24.18 -3.98 13.59
CA VAL A 31 -23.03 -3.57 12.80
C VAL A 31 -23.03 -4.26 11.43
N VAL A 32 -22.83 -3.48 10.38
CA VAL A 32 -22.62 -3.99 9.02
C VAL A 32 -21.14 -3.95 8.68
N CYS A 33 -20.59 -5.10 8.28
CA CYS A 33 -19.20 -5.25 7.85
C CYS A 33 -19.15 -5.56 6.35
N ALA A 34 -18.71 -4.61 5.53
CA ALA A 34 -18.67 -4.72 4.07
C ALA A 34 -17.26 -5.04 3.57
N GLY A 35 -17.03 -6.27 3.12
CA GLY A 35 -15.75 -6.76 2.63
C GLY A 35 -15.72 -6.95 1.11
N GLY A 36 -14.75 -6.32 0.42
CA GLY A 36 -14.58 -6.46 -1.02
C GLY A 36 -13.26 -7.15 -1.41
N GLY A 37 -13.34 -8.27 -2.14
CA GLY A 37 -12.17 -9.02 -2.59
C GLY A 37 -11.22 -9.39 -1.44
N VAL A 38 -9.94 -9.09 -1.57
CA VAL A 38 -8.90 -9.35 -0.52
C VAL A 38 -9.22 -8.65 0.81
N GLY A 39 -9.99 -7.54 0.79
CA GLY A 39 -10.39 -6.82 2.01
C GLY A 39 -11.20 -7.64 3.02
N VAL A 40 -11.74 -8.78 2.60
CA VAL A 40 -12.41 -9.75 3.49
C VAL A 40 -11.43 -10.34 4.52
N ALA A 41 -10.17 -10.56 4.13
CA ALA A 41 -9.19 -11.16 5.03
C ALA A 41 -8.87 -10.29 6.27
N PRO A 42 -8.50 -9.00 6.15
CA PRO A 42 -8.33 -8.14 7.32
C PRO A 42 -9.64 -7.82 8.06
N MET A 43 -10.79 -7.98 7.41
CA MET A 43 -12.09 -7.79 8.06
C MET A 43 -12.44 -8.91 9.03
N LEU A 44 -12.02 -10.15 8.78
CA LEU A 44 -12.39 -11.31 9.60
C LEU A 44 -12.06 -11.12 11.09
N PRO A 45 -10.85 -10.73 11.51
CA PRO A 45 -10.56 -10.49 12.93
C PRO A 45 -11.42 -9.36 13.55
N ILE A 46 -11.78 -8.34 12.75
CA ILE A 46 -12.67 -7.25 13.21
C ILE A 46 -14.08 -7.80 13.48
N VAL A 47 -14.61 -8.60 12.55
CA VAL A 47 -15.92 -9.28 12.69
C VAL A 47 -15.94 -10.16 13.92
N GLN A 48 -14.89 -10.96 14.15
CA GLN A 48 -14.76 -11.82 15.34
C GLN A 48 -14.75 -11.01 16.63
N ALA A 49 -13.98 -9.92 16.66
CA ALA A 49 -13.90 -9.04 17.82
C ALA A 49 -15.24 -8.32 18.10
N LEU A 50 -15.90 -7.80 17.06
CA LEU A 50 -17.22 -7.19 17.18
C LEU A 50 -18.27 -8.19 17.70
N LYS A 51 -18.24 -9.42 17.20
CA LYS A 51 -19.12 -10.49 17.68
C LYS A 51 -18.87 -10.83 19.13
N ALA A 52 -17.61 -10.95 19.53
CA ALA A 52 -17.21 -11.18 20.92
C ALA A 52 -17.62 -10.04 21.86
N ALA A 53 -17.66 -8.80 21.36
CA ALA A 53 -18.15 -7.63 22.10
C ALA A 53 -19.69 -7.56 22.22
N GLY A 54 -20.42 -8.55 21.70
CA GLY A 54 -21.88 -8.65 21.82
C GLY A 54 -22.68 -7.90 20.78
N ASN A 55 -22.05 -7.49 19.66
CA ASN A 55 -22.76 -6.89 18.54
C ASN A 55 -23.57 -7.93 17.74
N ARG A 56 -24.67 -7.48 17.13
CA ARG A 56 -25.28 -8.16 16.02
C ARG A 56 -24.48 -7.82 14.75
N VAL A 57 -23.76 -8.78 14.20
CA VAL A 57 -22.87 -8.57 13.07
C VAL A 57 -23.48 -9.14 11.79
N ILE A 58 -23.68 -8.28 10.82
CA ILE A 58 -24.12 -8.63 9.45
C ILE A 58 -22.96 -8.36 8.49
N THR A 59 -22.46 -9.40 7.83
CA THR A 59 -21.34 -9.27 6.90
C THR A 59 -21.83 -9.29 5.46
N VAL A 60 -21.40 -8.33 4.65
CA VAL A 60 -21.61 -8.29 3.20
C VAL A 60 -20.29 -8.62 2.50
N LEU A 61 -20.23 -9.78 1.87
CA LEU A 61 -19.08 -10.23 1.06
C LEU A 61 -19.33 -9.85 -0.39
N ALA A 62 -18.43 -9.07 -0.96
CA ALA A 62 -18.54 -8.62 -2.34
C ALA A 62 -17.34 -9.06 -3.20
N GLY A 63 -17.62 -9.50 -4.42
CA GLY A 63 -16.62 -9.90 -5.40
C GLY A 63 -17.15 -9.74 -6.82
N ARG A 64 -16.27 -9.76 -7.82
CA ARG A 64 -16.68 -9.73 -9.24
C ARG A 64 -17.41 -11.03 -9.64
N SER A 65 -16.92 -12.16 -9.13
CA SER A 65 -17.42 -13.50 -9.41
C SER A 65 -17.29 -14.41 -8.19
N LYS A 66 -17.92 -15.58 -8.24
CA LYS A 66 -17.86 -16.62 -7.20
C LYS A 66 -16.44 -16.94 -6.76
N ASP A 67 -15.52 -17.10 -7.71
CA ASP A 67 -14.13 -17.52 -7.45
C ASP A 67 -13.32 -16.49 -6.65
N LEU A 68 -13.80 -15.24 -6.58
CA LEU A 68 -13.19 -14.15 -5.82
C LEU A 68 -13.82 -13.95 -4.43
N ILE A 69 -14.79 -14.75 -4.06
CA ILE A 69 -15.34 -14.77 -2.69
C ILE A 69 -14.44 -15.66 -1.83
N ILE A 70 -13.83 -15.07 -0.84
CA ILE A 70 -12.89 -15.74 0.07
C ILE A 70 -13.44 -15.77 1.50
N LEU A 71 -12.98 -16.72 2.33
CA LEU A 71 -13.27 -16.82 3.77
C LEU A 71 -14.78 -16.84 4.12
N GLU A 72 -15.64 -17.30 3.20
CA GLU A 72 -17.08 -17.33 3.44
C GLU A 72 -17.44 -18.18 4.66
N LYS A 73 -16.79 -19.35 4.81
CA LYS A 73 -17.05 -20.29 5.89
C LYS A 73 -16.73 -19.66 7.26
N GLU A 74 -15.59 -18.99 7.35
CA GLU A 74 -15.12 -18.32 8.55
C GLU A 74 -16.00 -17.12 8.90
N MET A 75 -16.42 -16.36 7.89
CA MET A 75 -17.33 -15.24 8.07
C MET A 75 -18.72 -15.70 8.55
N ARG A 76 -19.26 -16.79 7.98
CA ARG A 76 -20.53 -17.38 8.45
C ARG A 76 -20.44 -17.88 9.90
N ALA A 77 -19.29 -18.39 10.31
CA ALA A 77 -19.07 -18.82 11.69
C ALA A 77 -18.96 -17.65 12.67
N SER A 78 -18.59 -16.45 12.19
CA SER A 78 -18.31 -15.29 13.02
C SER A 78 -19.37 -14.19 12.93
N SER A 79 -20.36 -14.31 12.03
CA SER A 79 -21.43 -13.32 11.81
C SER A 79 -22.81 -13.91 12.12
N ASP A 80 -23.77 -13.07 12.48
CA ASP A 80 -25.18 -13.47 12.60
C ASP A 80 -25.83 -13.70 11.24
N GLU A 81 -25.39 -12.93 10.23
CA GLU A 81 -25.87 -13.04 8.87
C GLU A 81 -24.72 -12.73 7.90
N VAL A 82 -24.69 -13.45 6.77
CA VAL A 82 -23.75 -13.19 5.67
C VAL A 82 -24.54 -13.03 4.37
N VAL A 83 -24.43 -11.86 3.78
CA VAL A 83 -24.98 -11.54 2.46
C VAL A 83 -23.83 -11.60 1.44
N ILE A 84 -24.04 -12.33 0.35
CA ILE A 84 -23.03 -12.43 -0.73
C ILE A 84 -23.54 -11.68 -1.95
N MET A 85 -22.69 -10.79 -2.48
CA MET A 85 -22.92 -9.98 -3.66
C MET A 85 -21.85 -10.26 -4.72
N THR A 86 -22.27 -10.57 -5.95
CA THR A 86 -21.33 -10.69 -7.08
C THR A 86 -21.77 -9.82 -8.24
N ASP A 87 -20.81 -9.14 -8.88
CA ASP A 87 -21.10 -8.22 -9.98
C ASP A 87 -21.73 -8.97 -11.18
N ASP A 88 -21.24 -10.18 -11.44
CA ASP A 88 -21.72 -11.03 -12.56
C ASP A 88 -22.96 -11.87 -12.21
N GLY A 89 -23.31 -12.00 -10.93
CA GLY A 89 -24.41 -12.84 -10.46
C GLY A 89 -24.09 -14.32 -10.43
N SER A 90 -22.82 -14.71 -10.52
CA SER A 90 -22.39 -16.12 -10.50
C SER A 90 -22.58 -16.80 -9.13
N TYR A 91 -22.72 -16.00 -8.06
CA TYR A 91 -22.96 -16.49 -6.71
C TYR A 91 -23.64 -15.44 -5.82
N GLY A 92 -24.55 -15.88 -4.96
CA GLY A 92 -25.33 -15.01 -4.09
C GLY A 92 -26.29 -14.13 -4.89
N LYS A 93 -26.36 -12.84 -4.53
CA LYS A 93 -27.16 -11.86 -5.25
C LYS A 93 -26.29 -11.15 -6.29
N LYS A 94 -26.84 -10.88 -7.47
CA LYS A 94 -26.21 -10.03 -8.46
C LYS A 94 -26.34 -8.56 -8.05
N GLY A 95 -25.22 -7.85 -8.03
CA GLY A 95 -25.23 -6.41 -7.74
C GLY A 95 -24.00 -5.97 -6.95
N LEU A 96 -23.97 -4.71 -6.60
CA LEU A 96 -22.88 -4.08 -5.86
C LEU A 96 -23.06 -4.25 -4.34
N VAL A 97 -21.96 -4.14 -3.60
CA VAL A 97 -21.96 -4.17 -2.13
C VAL A 97 -22.93 -3.16 -1.53
N THR A 98 -23.06 -1.97 -2.15
CA THR A 98 -23.95 -0.89 -1.72
C THR A 98 -25.42 -1.28 -1.75
N GLU A 99 -25.82 -2.09 -2.73
CA GLU A 99 -27.20 -2.61 -2.83
C GLU A 99 -27.50 -3.57 -1.68
N GLY A 100 -26.54 -4.46 -1.37
CA GLY A 100 -26.67 -5.36 -0.22
C GLY A 100 -26.77 -4.62 1.11
N ILE A 101 -25.96 -3.58 1.29
CA ILE A 101 -26.00 -2.72 2.49
C ILE A 101 -27.34 -1.97 2.56
N GLU A 102 -27.80 -1.41 1.45
CA GLU A 102 -29.06 -0.66 1.41
C GLU A 102 -30.28 -1.55 1.73
N GLU A 103 -30.30 -2.80 1.28
CA GLU A 103 -31.33 -3.77 1.66
C GLU A 103 -31.34 -4.02 3.19
N ILE A 104 -30.15 -4.14 3.80
CA ILE A 104 -30.04 -4.32 5.25
C ILE A 104 -30.57 -3.10 5.99
N ILE A 105 -30.15 -1.89 5.59
CA ILE A 105 -30.57 -0.63 6.19
C ILE A 105 -32.10 -0.44 6.12
N LYS A 106 -32.73 -0.87 5.00
CA LYS A 106 -34.18 -0.79 4.83
C LYS A 106 -34.92 -1.80 5.70
N ARG A 107 -34.28 -2.90 6.07
CA ARG A 107 -34.87 -3.99 6.87
C ARG A 107 -34.76 -3.77 8.37
N GLU A 108 -33.62 -3.28 8.81
CA GLU A 108 -33.33 -3.09 10.23
C GLU A 108 -32.42 -1.88 10.46
N LYS A 109 -32.47 -1.37 11.70
CA LYS A 109 -31.59 -0.26 12.10
C LYS A 109 -30.13 -0.72 12.15
N VAL A 110 -29.24 0.01 11.49
CA VAL A 110 -27.79 -0.20 11.54
C VAL A 110 -27.16 0.93 12.33
N ASP A 111 -26.37 0.59 13.34
CA ASP A 111 -25.76 1.55 14.23
C ASP A 111 -24.33 1.92 13.84
N LYS A 112 -23.62 1.02 13.14
CA LYS A 112 -22.23 1.24 12.67
C LYS A 112 -21.96 0.44 11.39
N CYS A 113 -21.11 0.98 10.54
CA CYS A 113 -20.62 0.28 9.36
C CYS A 113 -19.08 0.24 9.33
N PHE A 114 -18.51 -0.90 8.95
CA PHE A 114 -17.09 -1.05 8.63
C PHE A 114 -16.98 -1.47 7.17
N ALA A 115 -16.07 -0.83 6.42
CA ALA A 115 -15.87 -1.17 5.01
C ALA A 115 -14.38 -1.33 4.69
N ILE A 116 -14.02 -2.50 4.14
CA ILE A 116 -12.65 -2.83 3.76
C ILE A 116 -12.66 -3.43 2.34
N GLY A 117 -11.95 -2.80 1.43
CA GLY A 117 -11.88 -3.26 0.05
C GLY A 117 -11.29 -2.22 -0.90
N PRO A 118 -11.57 -2.32 -2.19
CA PRO A 118 -11.16 -1.32 -3.17
C PRO A 118 -11.61 0.09 -2.77
N ALA A 119 -10.73 1.08 -2.94
CA ALA A 119 -11.02 2.47 -2.53
C ALA A 119 -12.31 3.03 -3.14
N ILE A 120 -12.60 2.67 -4.40
CA ILE A 120 -13.83 3.07 -5.07
C ILE A 120 -15.07 2.46 -4.39
N MET A 121 -14.99 1.19 -3.94
CA MET A 121 -16.07 0.54 -3.20
C MET A 121 -16.31 1.26 -1.88
N MET A 122 -15.26 1.51 -1.10
CA MET A 122 -15.35 2.22 0.18
C MET A 122 -15.94 3.63 0.02
N LYS A 123 -15.55 4.36 -1.04
CA LYS A 123 -16.14 5.66 -1.38
C LYS A 123 -17.67 5.57 -1.53
N PHE A 124 -18.16 4.61 -2.32
CA PHE A 124 -19.60 4.47 -2.53
C PHE A 124 -20.35 3.96 -1.30
N VAL A 125 -19.73 3.10 -0.49
CA VAL A 125 -20.29 2.71 0.82
C VAL A 125 -20.44 3.94 1.71
N CYS A 126 -19.41 4.79 1.82
CA CYS A 126 -19.47 6.02 2.62
C CYS A 126 -20.51 7.01 2.11
N LEU A 127 -20.67 7.16 0.79
CA LEU A 127 -21.72 7.98 0.20
C LEU A 127 -23.13 7.46 0.54
N LEU A 128 -23.31 6.14 0.54
CA LEU A 128 -24.56 5.50 0.93
C LEU A 128 -24.84 5.70 2.42
N THR A 129 -23.91 5.31 3.29
CA THR A 129 -24.09 5.36 4.76
C THR A 129 -24.28 6.79 5.25
N LYS A 130 -23.65 7.77 4.57
CA LYS A 130 -23.84 9.20 4.88
C LYS A 130 -25.29 9.66 4.68
N LYS A 131 -26.00 9.13 3.69
CA LYS A 131 -27.42 9.44 3.47
C LYS A 131 -28.30 8.96 4.64
N TYR A 132 -27.88 7.89 5.29
CA TYR A 132 -28.61 7.27 6.40
C TYR A 132 -28.03 7.64 7.76
N GLU A 133 -27.05 8.56 7.79
CA GLU A 133 -26.38 9.05 9.00
C GLU A 133 -25.74 7.91 9.84
N ILE A 134 -25.29 6.83 9.17
CA ILE A 134 -24.66 5.68 9.82
C ILE A 134 -23.15 5.93 9.92
N PRO A 135 -22.56 6.04 11.12
CA PRO A 135 -21.11 6.16 11.31
C PRO A 135 -20.37 5.02 10.59
N THR A 136 -19.37 5.36 9.78
CA THR A 136 -18.70 4.39 8.93
C THR A 136 -17.19 4.51 9.04
N ASP A 137 -16.54 3.43 9.48
CA ASP A 137 -15.09 3.33 9.46
C ASP A 137 -14.63 2.57 8.23
N VAL A 138 -13.58 3.08 7.60
CA VAL A 138 -12.96 2.47 6.41
C VAL A 138 -11.51 2.16 6.68
N SER A 139 -11.06 0.97 6.28
CA SER A 139 -9.67 0.56 6.46
C SER A 139 -8.92 0.67 5.14
N PHE A 140 -7.82 1.41 5.15
CA PHE A 140 -7.10 1.76 3.93
C PHE A 140 -5.89 0.89 3.67
N ASN A 141 -5.74 0.51 2.41
CA ASN A 141 -4.55 -0.07 1.83
C ASN A 141 -3.97 0.92 0.81
N THR A 142 -3.16 1.86 1.28
CA THR A 142 -2.43 2.83 0.46
C THR A 142 -1.05 2.30 0.09
N ILE A 143 -0.33 3.03 -0.79
CA ILE A 143 1.09 2.76 -1.03
C ILE A 143 1.85 2.93 0.28
N MET A 144 2.53 1.88 0.74
CA MET A 144 3.36 1.87 1.95
C MET A 144 4.79 1.51 1.60
N VAL A 145 5.75 2.24 2.19
CA VAL A 145 7.18 2.05 1.95
C VAL A 145 7.89 1.64 3.24
N ASP A 146 7.82 2.46 4.30
CA ASP A 146 8.51 2.17 5.56
C ASP A 146 7.59 1.70 6.70
N GLY A 147 6.33 2.10 6.70
CA GLY A 147 5.36 1.74 7.73
C GLY A 147 5.49 2.49 9.06
N THR A 148 6.45 3.41 9.21
CA THR A 148 6.77 4.10 10.47
C THR A 148 6.33 5.57 10.52
N GLY A 149 5.72 6.06 9.45
CA GLY A 149 5.26 7.46 9.32
C GLY A 149 6.32 8.46 8.86
N MET A 150 7.54 8.01 8.56
CA MET A 150 8.63 8.90 8.17
C MET A 150 8.59 9.29 6.69
N CYS A 151 8.30 8.33 5.79
CA CYS A 151 8.39 8.58 4.34
C CYS A 151 7.18 9.33 3.76
N GLY A 152 6.04 9.38 4.45
CA GLY A 152 4.83 10.04 3.99
C GLY A 152 4.17 9.44 2.74
N ALA A 153 4.59 8.26 2.27
CA ALA A 153 4.03 7.60 1.09
C ALA A 153 2.54 7.26 1.27
N CYS A 154 2.16 6.84 2.49
CA CYS A 154 0.81 6.41 2.84
C CYS A 154 -0.13 7.55 3.27
N ARG A 155 0.23 8.82 3.01
CA ARG A 155 -0.59 9.96 3.43
C ARG A 155 -1.94 9.99 2.73
N ILE A 156 -2.97 10.36 3.50
CA ILE A 156 -4.34 10.64 3.04
C ILE A 156 -4.84 11.93 3.71
N THR A 157 -5.86 12.53 3.15
CA THR A 157 -6.54 13.69 3.77
C THR A 157 -7.83 13.24 4.46
N VAL A 158 -7.91 13.50 5.78
CA VAL A 158 -9.08 13.19 6.62
C VAL A 158 -9.47 14.44 7.39
N GLY A 159 -10.70 14.92 7.21
CA GLY A 159 -11.18 16.15 7.85
C GLY A 159 -10.32 17.37 7.51
N GLY A 160 -9.80 17.45 6.28
CA GLY A 160 -8.91 18.52 5.83
C GLY A 160 -7.50 18.48 6.40
N LYS A 161 -7.11 17.41 7.12
CA LYS A 161 -5.77 17.23 7.70
C LYS A 161 -5.08 16.04 7.09
N THR A 162 -3.78 16.16 6.83
CA THR A 162 -2.95 15.04 6.39
C THR A 162 -2.78 14.03 7.53
N LYS A 163 -3.03 12.75 7.23
CA LYS A 163 -2.85 11.60 8.09
C LYS A 163 -1.99 10.56 7.41
N PHE A 164 -1.28 9.76 8.18
CA PHE A 164 -0.45 8.66 7.69
C PHE A 164 -1.11 7.32 8.06
N VAL A 165 -1.52 6.57 7.05
CA VAL A 165 -2.27 5.30 7.25
C VAL A 165 -1.50 4.33 8.12
N CYS A 166 -0.18 4.25 7.99
CA CYS A 166 0.67 3.33 8.74
C CYS A 166 0.80 3.63 10.25
N VAL A 167 0.53 4.88 10.69
CA VAL A 167 0.64 5.28 12.12
C VAL A 167 -0.66 5.83 12.68
N ASP A 168 -1.46 6.57 11.88
CA ASP A 168 -2.72 7.16 12.32
C ASP A 168 -3.92 6.22 12.13
N GLY A 169 -3.78 5.22 11.21
CA GLY A 169 -4.79 4.26 10.82
C GLY A 169 -4.42 2.82 11.18
N PRO A 170 -4.92 1.84 10.46
CA PRO A 170 -5.46 1.91 9.08
C PRO A 170 -6.91 2.40 8.95
N GLU A 171 -7.68 2.40 10.04
CA GLU A 171 -9.09 2.79 9.99
C GLU A 171 -9.26 4.30 10.23
N PHE A 172 -10.22 4.87 9.51
CA PHE A 172 -10.61 6.29 9.61
C PHE A 172 -12.11 6.44 9.41
N ASP A 173 -12.67 7.52 9.95
CA ASP A 173 -14.04 7.95 9.65
C ASP A 173 -14.18 8.22 8.14
N GLY A 174 -14.87 7.31 7.46
CA GLY A 174 -15.03 7.34 6.01
C GLY A 174 -15.78 8.56 5.49
N HIS A 175 -16.57 9.24 6.32
CA HIS A 175 -17.29 10.45 5.93
C HIS A 175 -16.40 11.70 5.90
N GLN A 176 -15.17 11.61 6.48
CA GLN A 176 -14.21 12.72 6.50
C GLN A 176 -13.05 12.53 5.52
N VAL A 177 -12.97 11.39 4.86
CA VAL A 177 -11.86 11.06 3.93
C VAL A 177 -12.05 11.73 2.58
N ASP A 178 -10.99 12.33 2.05
CA ASP A 178 -10.91 12.75 0.64
C ASP A 178 -10.54 11.56 -0.25
N PHE A 179 -11.57 10.85 -0.70
CA PHE A 179 -11.39 9.70 -1.59
C PHE A 179 -10.88 10.09 -2.99
N ASP A 180 -11.16 11.30 -3.46
CA ASP A 180 -10.77 11.71 -4.81
C ASP A 180 -9.25 11.98 -4.86
N GLU A 181 -8.72 12.66 -3.86
CA GLU A 181 -7.27 12.79 -3.70
C GLU A 181 -6.61 11.42 -3.58
N MET A 182 -7.13 10.55 -2.73
CA MET A 182 -6.59 9.21 -2.53
C MET A 182 -6.56 8.38 -3.81
N LEU A 183 -7.67 8.33 -4.56
CA LEU A 183 -7.77 7.60 -5.84
C LEU A 183 -6.79 8.15 -6.89
N LYS A 184 -6.63 9.48 -6.96
CA LYS A 184 -5.66 10.12 -7.84
C LYS A 184 -4.23 9.71 -7.49
N ARG A 185 -3.88 9.68 -6.20
CA ARG A 185 -2.56 9.25 -5.73
C ARG A 185 -2.28 7.78 -6.01
N MET A 186 -3.24 6.90 -5.72
CA MET A 186 -3.12 5.47 -6.03
C MET A 186 -2.96 5.20 -7.55
N GLY A 187 -3.48 6.11 -8.38
CA GLY A 187 -3.34 6.03 -9.83
C GLY A 187 -2.00 6.52 -10.38
N ALA A 188 -1.16 7.18 -9.57
CA ALA A 188 0.05 7.86 -10.03
C ALA A 188 1.09 6.94 -10.69
N PHE A 189 1.14 5.66 -10.29
CA PHE A 189 2.10 4.68 -10.80
C PHE A 189 1.50 3.62 -11.72
N LYS A 190 0.19 3.71 -12.04
CA LYS A 190 -0.51 2.68 -12.84
C LYS A 190 0.10 2.40 -14.22
N SER A 191 0.71 3.39 -14.87
CA SER A 191 1.38 3.17 -16.15
C SER A 191 2.64 2.30 -15.96
N ILE A 192 3.45 2.65 -14.99
CA ILE A 192 4.70 1.94 -14.66
C ILE A 192 4.39 0.51 -14.19
N GLU A 193 3.40 0.35 -13.31
CA GLU A 193 2.95 -0.95 -12.83
C GLU A 193 2.47 -1.85 -13.98
N ARG A 194 1.75 -1.27 -14.95
CA ARG A 194 1.27 -2.00 -16.13
C ARG A 194 2.41 -2.43 -17.04
N GLU A 195 3.39 -1.57 -17.26
CA GLU A 195 4.59 -1.89 -18.04
C GLU A 195 5.40 -3.02 -17.41
N GLU A 196 5.58 -2.97 -16.07
CA GLU A 196 6.30 -4.02 -15.36
C GLU A 196 5.53 -5.34 -15.32
N MET A 197 4.20 -5.31 -15.17
CA MET A 197 3.36 -6.51 -15.27
C MET A 197 3.46 -7.16 -16.65
N HIS A 198 3.43 -6.36 -17.72
CA HIS A 198 3.57 -6.87 -19.09
C HIS A 198 4.91 -7.59 -19.29
N LYS A 199 6.00 -7.06 -18.73
CA LYS A 199 7.33 -7.71 -18.76
C LYS A 199 7.38 -9.05 -17.99
N LEU A 200 6.54 -9.21 -16.96
CA LEU A 200 6.43 -10.46 -16.18
C LEU A 200 5.55 -11.50 -16.88
N GLU A 201 4.58 -11.05 -17.67
CA GLU A 201 3.65 -11.91 -18.40
C GLU A 201 4.22 -12.38 -19.77
N GLU A 202 5.19 -11.65 -20.33
CA GLU A 202 5.93 -12.13 -21.49
C GLU A 202 6.70 -13.40 -21.10
N PRO A 203 6.46 -14.54 -21.79
CA PRO A 203 7.22 -15.74 -21.52
C PRO A 203 8.69 -15.40 -21.75
N GLN A 204 9.48 -15.48 -20.68
CA GLN A 204 10.93 -15.45 -20.80
C GLN A 204 11.30 -16.68 -21.62
N THR A 205 11.36 -16.54 -22.93
CA THR A 205 12.01 -17.51 -23.77
C THR A 205 13.46 -17.54 -23.31
N CYS A 206 13.78 -18.53 -22.48
CA CYS A 206 15.17 -18.89 -22.20
C CYS A 206 15.81 -19.25 -23.53
N GLN A 207 16.35 -18.28 -24.23
CA GLN A 207 17.38 -18.53 -25.23
C GLN A 207 18.68 -18.81 -24.47
N ALA A 208 18.76 -20.01 -23.92
CA ALA A 208 20.03 -20.61 -23.61
C ALA A 208 20.67 -20.98 -24.96
N THR A 209 21.31 -20.04 -25.60
CA THR A 209 22.43 -20.19 -26.55
C THR A 209 22.65 -18.88 -27.29
N GLY A 210 23.83 -18.33 -27.18
CA GLY A 210 24.27 -17.26 -28.08
C GLY A 210 24.58 -15.96 -27.34
N GLU A 211 25.78 -15.56 -27.53
CA GLU A 211 26.39 -14.32 -27.06
C GLU A 211 25.42 -13.13 -27.10
N SER A 212 25.19 -12.54 -25.95
CA SER A 212 24.44 -11.30 -25.81
C SER A 212 25.22 -10.17 -26.47
N THR A 213 24.82 -9.80 -27.68
CA THR A 213 25.26 -8.58 -28.38
C THR A 213 24.44 -7.35 -27.97
N ALA A 214 23.75 -7.40 -26.82
CA ALA A 214 23.11 -6.22 -26.25
C ALA A 214 24.20 -5.27 -25.76
N GLU A 215 24.27 -4.07 -26.33
CA GLU A 215 25.11 -2.99 -25.81
C GLU A 215 24.79 -2.80 -24.32
N PRO A 216 25.80 -2.75 -23.45
CA PRO A 216 25.59 -2.63 -22.01
C PRO A 216 24.88 -1.31 -21.73
N ASP A 217 23.66 -1.37 -21.17
CA ASP A 217 22.93 -0.20 -20.68
C ASP A 217 23.88 0.64 -19.82
N GLU A 218 24.04 1.92 -20.16
CA GLU A 218 24.93 2.87 -19.44
C GLU A 218 24.66 2.92 -17.93
N LYS A 219 23.46 2.51 -17.49
CA LYS A 219 23.03 2.46 -16.09
C LYS A 219 23.33 1.12 -15.41
N SER A 220 23.74 0.09 -16.15
CA SER A 220 23.95 -1.25 -15.61
C SER A 220 25.18 -1.30 -14.67
N ARG A 221 25.17 -2.26 -13.72
CA ARG A 221 26.33 -2.52 -12.85
C ARG A 221 27.60 -2.90 -13.61
N ASN A 222 27.43 -3.45 -14.83
CA ASN A 222 28.49 -3.92 -15.72
C ASN A 222 28.85 -2.93 -16.80
N ALA A 223 28.34 -1.69 -16.78
CA ALA A 223 28.67 -0.67 -17.74
C ALA A 223 30.19 -0.51 -17.87
N ALA A 224 30.67 -0.37 -19.11
CA ALA A 224 32.10 -0.37 -19.44
C ALA A 224 32.88 0.69 -18.62
N TRP A 225 32.34 1.90 -18.47
CA TRP A 225 32.95 2.98 -17.67
C TRP A 225 33.13 2.60 -16.19
N ARG A 226 32.24 1.81 -15.60
CA ARG A 226 32.37 1.33 -14.20
C ARG A 226 33.47 0.29 -14.07
N GLN A 227 33.62 -0.59 -15.04
CA GLN A 227 34.69 -1.57 -15.05
C GLN A 227 36.05 -0.90 -15.21
N GLU A 228 36.13 0.13 -16.07
CA GLU A 228 37.32 0.91 -16.27
C GLU A 228 37.74 1.70 -15.01
N LEU A 229 36.76 2.28 -14.32
CA LEU A 229 36.99 2.95 -13.04
C LEU A 229 37.44 1.97 -11.92
N ARG A 230 36.91 0.75 -11.92
CA ARG A 230 37.38 -0.31 -10.99
C ARG A 230 38.83 -0.73 -11.26
N LYS A 231 39.25 -0.70 -12.52
CA LYS A 231 40.65 -1.02 -12.89
C LYS A 231 41.59 0.12 -12.53
N SER A 232 41.15 1.38 -12.64
CA SER A 232 41.98 2.55 -12.43
C SER A 232 42.22 2.93 -10.95
N MET A 233 41.34 2.49 -10.03
CA MET A 233 41.45 2.84 -8.59
C MET A 233 41.22 1.61 -7.70
N LYS A 234 42.08 1.40 -6.70
CA LYS A 234 41.90 0.37 -5.68
C LYS A 234 40.75 0.71 -4.74
N ALA A 235 40.06 -0.29 -4.20
CA ALA A 235 38.94 -0.11 -3.28
C ALA A 235 39.29 0.80 -2.08
N LYS A 236 40.51 0.66 -1.53
CA LYS A 236 41.00 1.46 -0.41
C LYS A 236 41.17 2.95 -0.75
N GLU A 237 41.50 3.26 -1.99
CA GLU A 237 41.66 4.63 -2.48
C GLU A 237 40.29 5.30 -2.67
N ARG A 238 39.30 4.55 -3.15
CA ARG A 238 37.93 5.03 -3.32
C ARG A 238 37.25 5.34 -1.99
N THR A 239 37.45 4.51 -0.96
CA THR A 239 36.88 4.73 0.37
C THR A 239 37.55 5.92 1.12
N ALA A 240 38.73 6.37 0.68
CA ALA A 240 39.38 7.55 1.21
C ALA A 240 38.83 8.87 0.64
N ILE A 241 38.03 8.84 -0.42
CA ILE A 241 37.39 10.04 -0.99
C ILE A 241 36.31 10.51 -0.01
N PRO A 242 36.32 11.77 0.46
CA PRO A 242 35.29 12.29 1.34
C PRO A 242 33.94 12.31 0.67
N ARG A 243 32.89 12.15 1.47
CA ARG A 243 31.50 12.23 0.98
C ARG A 243 31.23 13.64 0.45
N VAL A 244 30.57 13.72 -0.70
CA VAL A 244 30.13 15.00 -1.25
C VAL A 244 28.85 15.43 -0.53
N GLU A 245 28.86 16.65 0.02
CA GLU A 245 27.64 17.25 0.57
C GLU A 245 26.78 17.82 -0.57
N MET A 246 25.48 17.54 -0.49
CA MET A 246 24.52 18.10 -1.44
C MET A 246 24.30 19.59 -1.14
N ASN A 247 24.17 20.38 -2.21
CA ASN A 247 23.80 21.77 -2.05
C ASN A 247 22.37 21.88 -1.53
N GLU A 248 22.21 22.67 -0.47
CA GLU A 248 20.90 23.01 0.07
C GLU A 248 20.61 24.49 -0.13
N LEU A 249 19.34 24.82 -0.28
CA LEU A 249 18.92 26.22 -0.28
C LEU A 249 19.18 26.86 1.09
N ASP A 250 19.56 28.13 1.07
CA ASP A 250 19.77 28.93 2.28
C ASP A 250 18.51 28.90 3.19
N ALA A 251 18.75 28.90 4.51
CA ALA A 251 17.68 28.77 5.51
C ALA A 251 16.68 29.92 5.46
N ASP A 252 17.12 31.13 5.18
CA ASP A 252 16.26 32.32 5.07
C ASP A 252 15.42 32.25 3.79
N TYR A 253 16.00 31.82 2.68
CA TYR A 253 15.28 31.62 1.43
C TYR A 253 14.21 30.52 1.57
N ARG A 254 14.52 29.41 2.26
CA ARG A 254 13.58 28.32 2.57
C ARG A 254 12.35 28.78 3.33
N SER A 255 12.50 29.75 4.21
CA SER A 255 11.38 30.28 5.01
C SER A 255 10.33 31.01 4.15
N HIS A 256 10.70 31.50 2.98
CA HIS A 256 9.86 32.32 2.08
C HIS A 256 9.39 31.57 0.83
N SER A 257 10.02 30.45 0.46
CA SER A 257 9.67 29.67 -0.73
C SER A 257 9.18 28.26 -0.39
N ARG A 258 7.87 28.02 -0.52
CA ARG A 258 7.26 26.69 -0.31
C ARG A 258 7.25 25.81 -1.57
N LYS A 259 7.75 26.30 -2.70
CA LYS A 259 7.62 25.66 -4.02
C LYS A 259 8.90 24.96 -4.48
N GLU A 260 10.04 25.31 -3.95
CA GLU A 260 11.33 24.76 -4.36
C GLU A 260 11.78 23.66 -3.39
N GLU A 261 12.41 22.62 -3.94
CA GLU A 261 13.00 21.58 -3.12
C GLU A 261 14.17 22.12 -2.32
N VAL A 262 14.21 21.82 -1.03
CA VAL A 262 15.30 22.23 -0.12
C VAL A 262 16.63 21.68 -0.61
N ASN A 263 16.60 20.46 -1.11
CA ASN A 263 17.78 19.73 -1.57
C ASN A 263 17.93 19.93 -3.09
N GLN A 264 18.97 20.68 -3.50
CA GLN A 264 19.21 21.01 -4.89
C GLN A 264 19.91 19.90 -5.68
N GLY A 265 20.13 18.74 -5.02
CA GLY A 265 20.83 17.62 -5.62
C GLY A 265 22.34 17.85 -5.73
N LEU A 266 22.97 16.98 -6.52
CA LEU A 266 24.40 17.04 -6.82
C LEU A 266 24.62 17.64 -8.20
N THR A 267 25.63 18.51 -8.35
CA THR A 267 26.11 18.89 -9.67
C THR A 267 26.67 17.66 -10.40
N LYS A 268 26.81 17.73 -11.72
CA LYS A 268 27.39 16.63 -12.51
C LYS A 268 28.76 16.19 -12.01
N GLU A 269 29.60 17.15 -11.60
CA GLU A 269 30.95 16.88 -11.05
C GLU A 269 30.88 16.24 -9.66
N GLN A 270 29.99 16.73 -8.80
CA GLN A 270 29.74 16.16 -7.48
C GLN A 270 29.19 14.74 -7.61
N ALA A 271 28.23 14.50 -8.50
CA ALA A 271 27.67 13.18 -8.76
C ALA A 271 28.72 12.20 -9.27
N LEU A 272 29.63 12.63 -10.14
CA LEU A 272 30.75 11.82 -10.62
C LEU A 272 31.75 11.49 -9.49
N THR A 273 32.01 12.44 -8.59
CA THR A 273 32.88 12.23 -7.44
C THR A 273 32.27 11.23 -6.46
N GLU A 274 30.98 11.37 -6.15
CA GLU A 274 30.28 10.43 -5.27
C GLU A 274 30.16 9.03 -5.91
N ALA A 275 29.96 8.95 -7.24
CA ALA A 275 29.93 7.69 -7.98
C ALA A 275 31.28 6.95 -7.91
N LYS A 276 32.42 7.66 -7.95
CA LYS A 276 33.74 7.05 -7.75
C LYS A 276 33.90 6.44 -6.36
N ARG A 277 33.35 7.07 -5.34
CA ARG A 277 33.36 6.60 -3.96
C ARG A 277 32.50 5.34 -3.76
N CYS A 278 31.27 5.33 -4.37
CA CYS A 278 30.23 4.33 -4.12
C CYS A 278 30.37 3.04 -4.94
N LEU A 279 31.34 2.94 -5.88
CA LEU A 279 31.42 1.84 -6.83
C LEU A 279 31.51 0.43 -6.21
N ASP A 280 32.02 0.32 -4.98
CA ASP A 280 32.20 -0.95 -4.27
C ASP A 280 31.84 -0.87 -2.77
N ALA A 281 31.02 0.10 -2.36
CA ALA A 281 30.51 0.09 -1.00
C ALA A 281 29.74 -1.22 -0.79
N PRO A 282 30.15 -2.11 0.13
CA PRO A 282 29.40 -3.30 0.41
C PRO A 282 28.01 -2.88 0.89
N ILE A 283 26.97 -3.61 0.48
CA ILE A 283 25.56 -3.35 0.80
C ILE A 283 25.33 -3.05 2.30
N ARG A 284 26.20 -3.55 3.19
CA ARG A 284 26.24 -3.24 4.64
C ARG A 284 26.56 -1.77 4.98
N ALA A 285 27.21 -1.02 4.11
CA ALA A 285 27.51 0.40 4.37
C ALA A 285 26.32 1.30 3.97
N ALA A 286 25.51 0.91 2.99
CA ALA A 286 24.30 1.62 2.60
C ALA A 286 23.21 1.56 3.69
N GLN A 287 23.17 0.48 4.50
CA GLN A 287 22.24 0.34 5.63
C GLN A 287 22.58 1.22 6.85
N LYS A 288 23.80 1.75 6.94
CA LYS A 288 24.22 2.68 8.03
C LYS A 288 23.99 4.16 7.72
N VAL A 289 23.58 4.49 6.51
CA VAL A 289 23.38 5.88 6.05
C VAL A 289 21.89 6.29 6.12
N VAL A 290 21.01 5.36 6.44
CA VAL A 290 19.59 5.61 6.74
C VAL A 290 19.37 5.42 8.24
N ARG A 291 19.95 6.33 9.04
CA ARG A 291 19.61 6.55 10.44
C ARG A 291 19.60 8.05 10.71
#